data_98adc14b8b14cf02c0e8c2a7a1c2d8d4
#
_entry.id   98adc14b8b14cf02c0e8c2a7a1c2d8d4
#
_cell.length_a   1.000
_cell.length_b   1.000
_cell.length_c   1.000
_cell.angle_alpha   90.00
_cell.angle_beta   90.00
_cell.angle_gamma   90.00
#
_symmetry.space_group_name_H-M   'P 1'
#
loop_
_entity.id
_entity.type
_entity.pdbx_description
1 polymer ?
#
loop_
_entity_poly.entity_id
_entity_poly.type
_entity_poly.pdbx_seq_one_letter_code
_entity_poly.pdbx_strand_id
1 'polypeptide(L)'
;IYTQISNAVKVAAGSADIEIKGRNLLSTGTFETEEAVTDIFQQKRNIPDILVCMDEETTECARQAVLDFNLAGKVEIIGYYTSEDILAAVEKGVISVTCDVDTTQLGQYSVEALTNYIEDGRTNSFYNVDINFLDRTAVEKLRREAVTDEEKNPVE
;
A
#
# COMPACT_ATOMS: atom_id res chain seq x y z
N ILE A 1 12.54 1.11 -7.91
CA ILE A 1 11.52 1.58 -6.95
C ILE A 1 12.18 2.12 -5.68
N TYR A 2 12.98 1.33 -4.91
CA TYR A 2 13.61 1.79 -3.67
C TYR A 2 14.39 3.11 -3.81
N THR A 3 15.24 3.23 -4.83
CA THR A 3 16.02 4.46 -5.06
C THR A 3 15.15 5.68 -5.33
N GLN A 4 14.05 5.51 -6.06
CA GLN A 4 13.10 6.59 -6.38
C GLN A 4 12.37 7.05 -5.12
N ILE A 5 11.85 6.12 -4.33
CA ILE A 5 11.18 6.42 -3.06
C ILE A 5 12.16 7.09 -2.09
N SER A 6 13.36 6.53 -1.92
CA SER A 6 14.39 7.07 -1.04
C SER A 6 14.78 8.53 -1.43
N ASN A 7 14.89 8.80 -2.72
CA ASN A 7 15.18 10.16 -3.19
C ASN A 7 14.00 11.11 -2.94
N ALA A 8 12.78 10.67 -3.22
CA ALA A 8 11.58 11.48 -2.98
C ALA A 8 11.41 11.82 -1.49
N VAL A 9 11.60 10.84 -0.60
CA VAL A 9 11.54 11.05 0.85
C VAL A 9 12.61 12.04 1.31
N LYS A 10 13.87 11.91 0.84
CA LYS A 10 14.94 12.85 1.19
C LYS A 10 14.65 14.27 0.72
N VAL A 11 14.06 14.43 -0.46
CA VAL A 11 13.67 15.74 -0.98
C VAL A 11 12.53 16.33 -0.13
N ALA A 12 11.51 15.55 0.19
CA ALA A 12 10.39 15.99 1.01
C ALA A 12 10.79 16.32 2.46
N ALA A 13 11.74 15.56 3.01
CA ALA A 13 12.25 15.76 4.36
C ALA A 13 13.06 17.04 4.55
N GLY A 14 13.60 17.61 3.48
CA GLY A 14 14.42 18.84 3.52
C GLY A 14 15.66 18.69 4.40
N SER A 15 15.67 19.37 5.54
CA SER A 15 16.79 19.36 6.49
C SER A 15 16.62 18.35 7.63
N ALA A 16 15.55 17.54 7.64
CA ALA A 16 15.34 16.52 8.67
C ALA A 16 16.36 15.38 8.51
N ASP A 17 16.88 14.89 9.63
CA ASP A 17 17.76 13.71 9.64
C ASP A 17 16.91 12.45 9.54
N ILE A 18 16.93 11.83 8.35
CA ILE A 18 16.14 10.63 8.05
C ILE A 18 17.06 9.50 7.63
N GLU A 19 17.02 8.40 8.34
CA GLU A 19 17.62 7.13 7.97
C GLU A 19 16.62 6.26 7.21
N ILE A 20 16.93 5.86 5.98
CA ILE A 20 16.08 5.00 5.15
C ILE A 20 16.76 3.64 4.97
N LYS A 21 16.10 2.58 5.42
CA LYS A 21 16.54 1.21 5.24
C LYS A 21 15.59 0.46 4.31
N GLY A 22 16.09 -0.04 3.19
CA GLY A 22 15.34 -0.92 2.29
C GLY A 22 15.60 -2.38 2.63
N ARG A 23 14.52 -3.17 2.69
CA ARG A 23 14.59 -4.63 2.71
C ARG A 23 13.93 -5.16 1.45
N ASN A 24 14.63 -6.01 0.73
CA ASN A 24 14.06 -6.74 -0.40
C ASN A 24 13.62 -8.11 0.10
N LEU A 25 12.32 -8.30 0.24
CA LEU A 25 11.72 -9.58 0.59
C LEU A 25 11.46 -10.30 -0.73
N LEU A 26 12.43 -11.09 -1.17
CA LEU A 26 12.22 -12.06 -2.27
C LEU A 26 11.40 -13.21 -1.69
N SER A 27 10.15 -12.92 -1.39
CA SER A 27 9.30 -13.86 -0.69
C SER A 27 8.93 -15.00 -1.63
N THR A 28 9.15 -16.20 -1.15
CA THR A 28 8.66 -17.43 -1.72
C THR A 28 7.42 -17.92 -0.98
N GLY A 29 6.97 -17.18 0.04
CA GLY A 29 5.81 -17.53 0.84
C GLY A 29 5.56 -16.58 2.02
N THR A 30 4.35 -16.63 2.54
CA THR A 30 3.85 -15.77 3.64
C THR A 30 4.68 -15.93 4.92
N PHE A 31 5.17 -17.14 5.20
CA PHE A 31 5.95 -17.41 6.41
C PHE A 31 7.27 -16.63 6.43
N GLU A 32 8.02 -16.62 5.33
CA GLU A 32 9.29 -15.91 5.23
C GLU A 32 9.09 -14.40 5.29
N THR A 33 7.99 -13.89 4.74
CA THR A 33 7.61 -12.47 4.83
C THR A 33 7.27 -12.10 6.27
N GLU A 34 6.49 -12.93 6.96
CA GLU A 34 6.14 -12.75 8.37
C GLU A 34 7.38 -12.76 9.27
N GLU A 35 8.29 -13.73 9.09
CA GLU A 35 9.54 -13.80 9.83
C GLU A 35 10.40 -12.55 9.60
N ALA A 36 10.57 -12.14 8.35
CA ALA A 36 11.38 -10.97 7.99
C ALA A 36 10.83 -9.66 8.52
N VAL A 37 9.50 -9.50 8.56
CA VAL A 37 8.83 -8.33 9.15
C VAL A 37 8.94 -8.37 10.68
N THR A 38 8.71 -9.54 11.28
CA THR A 38 8.82 -9.75 12.72
C THR A 38 10.23 -9.42 13.22
N ASP A 39 11.26 -9.80 12.49
CA ASP A 39 12.67 -9.51 12.81
C ASP A 39 12.95 -8.01 12.94
N ILE A 40 12.22 -7.15 12.21
CA ILE A 40 12.36 -5.69 12.33
C ILE A 40 12.05 -5.23 13.75
N PHE A 41 11.06 -5.85 14.40
CA PHE A 41 10.59 -5.47 15.73
C PHE A 41 11.29 -6.22 16.88
N GLN A 42 11.85 -7.39 16.62
CA GLN A 42 12.60 -8.14 17.63
C GLN A 42 13.85 -7.39 18.11
N GLN A 43 14.44 -6.56 17.25
CA GLN A 43 15.58 -5.72 17.58
C GLN A 43 15.13 -4.45 18.32
N LYS A 44 14.78 -4.55 19.58
CA LYS A 44 14.21 -3.47 20.43
C LYS A 44 14.92 -2.11 20.39
N ARG A 45 16.12 -2.03 19.83
CA ARG A 45 16.93 -0.79 19.77
C ARG A 45 16.81 -0.01 18.47
N ASN A 46 16.15 -0.55 17.44
CA ASN A 46 16.07 0.04 16.09
C ASN A 46 14.68 -0.17 15.47
N ILE A 47 13.63 0.00 16.26
CA ILE A 47 12.27 -0.01 15.74
C ILE A 47 12.11 1.22 14.85
N PRO A 48 11.66 1.07 13.60
CA PRO A 48 11.43 2.22 12.71
C PRO A 48 10.23 3.03 13.20
N ASP A 49 10.25 4.34 12.95
CA ASP A 49 9.10 5.20 13.18
C ASP A 49 8.04 4.98 12.10
N ILE A 50 8.45 4.65 10.87
CA ILE A 50 7.59 4.47 9.71
C ILE A 50 7.99 3.22 8.95
N LEU A 51 7.00 2.39 8.61
CA LEU A 51 7.11 1.27 7.66
C LEU A 51 6.39 1.62 6.36
N VAL A 52 7.07 1.45 5.23
CA VAL A 52 6.45 1.57 3.91
C VAL A 52 6.41 0.18 3.27
N CYS A 53 5.22 -0.35 3.13
CA CYS A 53 4.96 -1.64 2.48
C CYS A 53 4.64 -1.43 1.00
N MET A 54 5.10 -2.32 0.14
CA MET A 54 5.00 -2.18 -1.31
C MET A 54 4.10 -3.22 -1.96
N ASP A 55 3.49 -4.08 -1.17
CA ASP A 55 2.52 -5.10 -1.58
C ASP A 55 1.56 -5.45 -0.44
N GLU A 56 0.51 -6.20 -0.77
CA GLU A 56 -0.53 -6.61 0.17
C GLU A 56 0.03 -7.48 1.30
N GLU A 57 0.84 -8.48 0.96
CA GLU A 57 1.38 -9.45 1.92
C GLU A 57 2.25 -8.77 2.97
N THR A 58 3.17 -7.90 2.56
CA THR A 58 4.01 -7.14 3.50
C THR A 58 3.18 -6.16 4.34
N THR A 59 2.09 -5.60 3.82
CA THR A 59 1.17 -4.74 4.56
C THR A 59 0.46 -5.51 5.66
N GLU A 60 -0.06 -6.69 5.37
CA GLU A 60 -0.73 -7.55 6.34
C GLU A 60 0.23 -8.05 7.42
N CYS A 61 1.43 -8.50 7.03
CA CYS A 61 2.46 -8.91 7.98
C CYS A 61 2.90 -7.76 8.89
N ALA A 62 3.07 -6.54 8.35
CA ALA A 62 3.41 -5.36 9.13
C ALA A 62 2.29 -4.98 10.11
N ARG A 63 1.02 -5.02 9.67
CA ARG A 63 -0.14 -4.81 10.53
C ARG A 63 -0.15 -5.79 11.70
N GLN A 64 0.00 -7.08 11.41
CA GLN A 64 0.00 -8.11 12.44
C GLN A 64 1.16 -7.94 13.41
N ALA A 65 2.38 -7.73 12.92
CA ALA A 65 3.55 -7.53 13.75
C ALA A 65 3.43 -6.30 14.67
N VAL A 66 2.91 -5.17 14.16
CA VAL A 66 2.67 -3.96 14.98
C VAL A 66 1.69 -4.24 16.12
N LEU A 67 0.67 -5.07 15.89
CA LEU A 67 -0.28 -5.48 16.92
C LEU A 67 0.38 -6.42 17.95
N ASP A 68 1.10 -7.44 17.51
CA ASP A 68 1.75 -8.44 18.35
C ASP A 68 2.81 -7.84 19.27
N PHE A 69 3.54 -6.84 18.78
CA PHE A 69 4.54 -6.10 19.56
C PHE A 69 3.97 -4.90 20.34
N ASN A 70 2.65 -4.67 20.28
CA ASN A 70 1.96 -3.55 20.96
C ASN A 70 2.55 -2.18 20.56
N LEU A 71 2.74 -1.98 19.27
CA LEU A 71 3.32 -0.80 18.65
C LEU A 71 2.31 0.03 17.85
N ALA A 72 1.02 -0.33 17.86
CA ALA A 72 -0.04 0.46 17.24
C ALA A 72 -0.04 1.90 17.77
N GLY A 73 -0.01 2.88 16.85
CA GLY A 73 0.12 4.30 17.17
C GLY A 73 1.53 4.76 17.60
N LYS A 74 2.53 3.87 17.55
CA LYS A 74 3.95 4.21 17.75
C LYS A 74 4.78 4.02 16.49
N VAL A 75 4.36 3.11 15.63
CA VAL A 75 4.93 2.87 14.31
C VAL A 75 3.85 3.18 13.29
N GLU A 76 4.14 4.11 12.39
CA GLU A 76 3.23 4.45 11.31
C GLU A 76 3.41 3.46 10.16
N ILE A 77 2.31 2.92 9.63
CA ILE A 77 2.34 2.04 8.46
C ILE A 77 1.75 2.77 7.26
N ILE A 78 2.54 2.86 6.20
CA ILE A 78 2.08 3.21 4.86
C ILE A 78 1.92 1.89 4.11
N GLY A 79 0.68 1.45 3.96
CA GLY A 79 0.34 0.18 3.36
C GLY A 79 0.14 0.27 1.85
N TYR A 80 -0.11 -0.88 1.27
CA TYR A 80 -0.45 -1.05 -0.14
C TYR A 80 -1.61 -2.04 -0.25
N TYR A 81 -2.54 -1.79 -1.18
CA TYR A 81 -3.75 -2.56 -1.42
C TYR A 81 -4.93 -2.19 -0.52
N THR A 82 -6.10 -2.73 -0.86
CA THR A 82 -7.40 -2.38 -0.25
C THR A 82 -8.23 -3.61 0.11
N SER A 83 -7.59 -4.65 0.68
CA SER A 83 -8.34 -5.77 1.27
C SER A 83 -9.19 -5.27 2.44
N GLU A 84 -10.25 -6.02 2.76
CA GLU A 84 -11.14 -5.67 3.88
C GLU A 84 -10.38 -5.53 5.20
N ASP A 85 -9.39 -6.40 5.44
CA ASP A 85 -8.56 -6.37 6.64
C ASP A 85 -7.66 -5.12 6.69
N ILE A 86 -7.10 -4.70 5.56
CA ILE A 86 -6.30 -3.48 5.45
C ILE A 86 -7.18 -2.25 5.69
N LEU A 87 -8.35 -2.16 5.05
CA LEU A 87 -9.28 -1.04 5.24
C LEU A 87 -9.75 -0.94 6.69
N ALA A 88 -10.12 -2.07 7.31
CA ALA A 88 -10.49 -2.11 8.72
C ALA A 88 -9.34 -1.70 9.64
N ALA A 89 -8.09 -2.00 9.28
CA ALA A 89 -6.91 -1.58 10.03
C ALA A 89 -6.65 -0.07 9.90
N VAL A 90 -6.93 0.53 8.74
CA VAL A 90 -6.88 1.99 8.55
C VAL A 90 -7.94 2.67 9.41
N GLU A 91 -9.17 2.18 9.43
CA GLU A 91 -10.24 2.70 10.28
C GLU A 91 -9.88 2.67 11.77
N LYS A 92 -9.24 1.58 12.21
CA LYS A 92 -8.78 1.41 13.60
C LYS A 92 -7.50 2.20 13.94
N GLY A 93 -6.83 2.80 12.94
CA GLY A 93 -5.59 3.53 13.11
C GLY A 93 -4.37 2.65 13.39
N VAL A 94 -4.40 1.38 12.98
CA VAL A 94 -3.25 0.48 12.98
C VAL A 94 -2.38 0.72 11.75
N ILE A 95 -3.02 0.99 10.61
CA ILE A 95 -2.40 1.47 9.38
C ILE A 95 -2.77 2.93 9.22
N SER A 96 -1.79 3.79 8.96
CA SER A 96 -1.99 5.24 8.87
C SER A 96 -2.65 5.63 7.55
N VAL A 97 -2.20 5.00 6.48
CA VAL A 97 -2.70 5.21 5.12
C VAL A 97 -2.36 3.98 4.27
N THR A 98 -3.21 3.64 3.32
CA THR A 98 -2.90 2.64 2.30
C THR A 98 -2.98 3.23 0.90
N CYS A 99 -2.23 2.64 -0.04
CA CYS A 99 -2.24 3.03 -1.45
C CYS A 99 -3.17 2.10 -2.22
N ASP A 100 -4.05 2.70 -3.01
CA ASP A 100 -4.92 2.01 -3.97
C ASP A 100 -4.55 2.40 -5.39
N VAL A 101 -4.41 1.41 -6.27
CA VAL A 101 -4.16 1.62 -7.70
C VAL A 101 -5.48 1.52 -8.44
N ASP A 102 -5.79 2.49 -9.30
CA ASP A 102 -7.00 2.43 -10.14
C ASP A 102 -6.92 1.26 -11.11
N THR A 103 -7.47 0.12 -10.70
CA THR A 103 -7.50 -1.12 -11.49
C THR A 103 -8.40 -1.03 -12.71
N THR A 104 -9.42 -0.15 -12.70
CA THR A 104 -10.26 0.12 -13.87
C THR A 104 -9.46 0.81 -14.95
N GLN A 105 -8.71 1.84 -14.58
CA GLN A 105 -7.81 2.56 -15.49
C GLN A 105 -6.69 1.65 -16.00
N LEU A 106 -6.15 0.78 -15.14
CA LEU A 106 -5.15 -0.23 -15.53
C LEU A 106 -5.71 -1.18 -16.60
N GLY A 107 -6.94 -1.67 -16.42
CA GLY A 107 -7.63 -2.51 -17.40
C GLY A 107 -7.87 -1.79 -18.73
N GLN A 108 -8.34 -0.56 -18.69
CA GLN A 108 -8.56 0.28 -19.88
C GLN A 108 -7.28 0.49 -20.67
N TYR A 109 -6.19 0.88 -20.01
CA TYR A 109 -4.90 1.09 -20.66
C TYR A 109 -4.29 -0.20 -21.22
N SER A 110 -4.55 -1.34 -20.59
CA SER A 110 -4.10 -2.63 -21.10
C SER A 110 -4.78 -2.98 -22.44
N VAL A 111 -6.08 -2.75 -22.54
CA VAL A 111 -6.84 -2.95 -23.77
C VAL A 111 -6.41 -1.94 -24.84
N GLU A 112 -6.28 -0.67 -24.49
CA GLU A 112 -5.81 0.38 -25.41
C GLU A 112 -4.43 0.06 -25.97
N ALA A 113 -3.49 -0.33 -25.12
CA ALA A 113 -2.13 -0.71 -25.55
C ALA A 113 -2.15 -1.86 -26.55
N LEU A 114 -2.97 -2.89 -26.29
CA LEU A 114 -3.11 -4.05 -27.20
C LEU A 114 -3.75 -3.63 -28.52
N THR A 115 -4.80 -2.84 -28.49
CA THR A 115 -5.49 -2.36 -29.69
C THR A 115 -4.54 -1.55 -30.58
N ASN A 116 -3.84 -0.56 -29.99
CA ASN A 116 -2.85 0.25 -30.72
C ASN A 116 -1.74 -0.60 -31.32
N TYR A 117 -1.28 -1.63 -30.59
CA TYR A 117 -0.24 -2.53 -31.12
C TYR A 117 -0.75 -3.37 -32.30
N ILE A 118 -1.99 -3.84 -32.26
CA ILE A 118 -2.58 -4.64 -33.35
C ILE A 118 -2.84 -3.78 -34.58
N GLU A 119 -3.35 -2.56 -34.42
CA GLU A 119 -3.74 -1.67 -35.51
C GLU A 119 -2.53 -0.96 -36.13
N ASP A 120 -1.63 -0.43 -35.31
CA ASP A 120 -0.54 0.47 -35.71
C ASP A 120 0.85 -0.17 -35.62
N GLY A 121 0.97 -1.38 -35.08
CA GLY A 121 2.25 -2.07 -34.84
C GLY A 121 3.08 -1.42 -33.72
N ARG A 122 2.53 -0.49 -32.95
CA ARG A 122 3.22 0.24 -31.88
C ARG A 122 2.22 0.72 -30.82
N THR A 123 2.74 0.93 -29.60
CA THR A 123 1.98 1.50 -28.50
C THR A 123 2.85 2.48 -27.72
N ASN A 124 2.29 3.18 -26.74
CA ASN A 124 3.03 4.03 -25.83
C ASN A 124 4.03 3.19 -25.02
N SER A 125 5.18 3.79 -24.69
CA SER A 125 6.23 3.12 -23.91
C SER A 125 5.79 2.88 -22.45
N PHE A 126 4.86 3.68 -21.94
CA PHE A 126 4.28 3.56 -20.60
C PHE A 126 2.94 4.26 -20.52
N TYR A 127 2.11 3.82 -19.59
CA TYR A 127 0.86 4.43 -19.20
C TYR A 127 0.92 4.74 -17.70
N ASN A 128 0.48 5.92 -17.30
CA ASN A 128 0.39 6.30 -15.89
C ASN A 128 -0.99 5.96 -15.38
N VAL A 129 -1.05 5.09 -14.38
CA VAL A 129 -2.27 4.76 -13.65
C VAL A 129 -2.32 5.60 -12.39
N ASP A 130 -3.49 6.12 -12.04
CA ASP A 130 -3.68 6.91 -10.84
C ASP A 130 -3.53 6.05 -9.57
N ILE A 131 -2.93 6.66 -8.55
CA ILE A 131 -2.76 6.07 -7.22
C ILE A 131 -3.50 6.95 -6.23
N ASN A 132 -4.41 6.35 -5.48
CA ASN A 132 -5.14 7.00 -4.40
C ASN A 132 -4.50 6.65 -3.06
N PHE A 133 -4.45 7.61 -2.15
CA PHE A 133 -4.06 7.40 -0.77
C PHE A 133 -5.31 7.41 0.10
N LEU A 134 -5.58 6.29 0.76
CA LEU A 134 -6.75 6.09 1.59
C LEU A 134 -6.34 6.17 3.06
N ASP A 135 -6.56 7.33 3.66
CA ASP A 135 -6.54 7.52 5.11
C ASP A 135 -7.90 7.13 5.72
N ARG A 136 -8.03 7.24 7.03
CA ARG A 136 -9.28 6.93 7.74
C ARG A 136 -10.49 7.65 7.14
N THR A 137 -10.35 8.95 6.83
CA THR A 137 -11.46 9.76 6.30
C THR A 137 -11.89 9.28 4.91
N ALA A 138 -10.92 8.93 4.07
CA ALA A 138 -11.18 8.40 2.75
C ALA A 138 -11.84 7.01 2.82
N VAL A 139 -11.40 6.12 3.71
CA VAL A 139 -12.02 4.80 3.90
C VAL A 139 -13.45 4.93 4.42
N GLU A 140 -13.71 5.79 5.42
CA GLU A 140 -15.05 6.04 5.93
C GLU A 140 -16.00 6.59 4.86
N LYS A 141 -15.49 7.41 3.93
CA LYS A 141 -16.25 7.92 2.78
C LYS A 141 -16.57 6.80 1.81
N LEU A 142 -15.57 5.99 1.43
CA LEU A 142 -15.71 4.86 0.52
C LEU A 142 -16.77 3.88 1.01
N ARG A 143 -16.78 3.55 2.31
CA ARG A 143 -17.79 2.67 2.90
C ARG A 143 -19.20 3.26 2.86
N ARG A 144 -19.35 4.57 3.08
CA ARG A 144 -20.66 5.23 2.98
C ARG A 144 -21.20 5.22 1.55
N GLU A 145 -20.34 5.40 0.57
CA GLU A 145 -20.71 5.35 -0.85
C GLU A 145 -21.13 3.93 -1.26
N ALA A 146 -20.40 2.89 -0.81
CA ALA A 146 -20.73 1.50 -1.08
C ALA A 146 -22.13 1.13 -0.54
N VAL A 147 -22.47 1.53 0.69
CA VAL A 147 -23.80 1.27 1.28
C VAL A 147 -24.92 1.96 0.51
N THR A 148 -24.68 3.19 0.02
CA THR A 148 -25.69 3.91 -0.77
C THR A 148 -25.91 3.32 -2.16
N ASP A 149 -24.92 2.67 -2.73
CA ASP A 149 -25.04 2.02 -4.04
C ASP A 149 -25.74 0.65 -3.94
N GLU A 150 -25.52 -0.11 -2.86
CA GLU A 150 -26.26 -1.34 -2.56
C GLU A 150 -27.76 -1.07 -2.31
N GLU A 151 -28.09 0.03 -1.62
CA GLU A 151 -29.49 0.44 -1.41
C GLU A 151 -30.20 0.85 -2.70
N LYS A 152 -29.47 1.35 -3.70
CA LYS A 152 -30.03 1.78 -5.00
C LYS A 152 -30.14 0.66 -6.02
N ASN A 153 -29.35 -0.41 -5.90
CA ASN A 153 -29.35 -1.58 -6.76
C ASN A 153 -29.33 -2.86 -5.91
N PRO A 154 -30.42 -3.24 -5.25
CA PRO A 154 -30.49 -4.53 -4.59
C PRO A 154 -30.33 -5.62 -5.65
N VAL A 155 -29.30 -6.45 -5.48
CA VAL A 155 -29.08 -7.63 -6.32
C VAL A 155 -30.26 -8.57 -6.12
N GLU A 156 -31.04 -8.83 -7.19
CA GLU A 156 -32.12 -9.82 -7.24
C GLU A 156 -31.56 -11.25 -7.17
#